data_533a14815b885d62df6be91f29468c5d
#
_entry.id   533a14815b885d62df6be91f29468c5d
#
_cell.length_a   1.000
_cell.length_b   1.000
_cell.length_c   1.000
_cell.angle_alpha   90.00
_cell.angle_beta   90.00
_cell.angle_gamma   90.00
#
_symmetry.space_group_name_H-M   'P 1'
#
loop_
_entity.id
_entity.type
_entity.pdbx_description
1 polymer ?
#
loop_
_entity_poly.entity_id
_entity_poly.type
_entity_poly.pdbx_seq_one_letter_code
_entity_poly.pdbx_strand_id
1 'polypeptide(L)'
;MSASSFNRRWAEVILETLTRHGIRHVCIAPGSRSTPLTLAAAQNNAFIHHTHFDERGLGHLALGLAKASQQPVAVIVTSGTAVANLYPAVIEAGLTGEKLILLTADRPPELIDCGANQAIRQPGIFASHPAQTVSLPRPALEIPARWLVSTLDNALGALHGGAIHINCPFAEPLYGELDDTGLEWQRALGSWWQSDCPWLREDIRRESEKQRDWFFWRQKRGVVVAGRMSAAEGKRVAEWAQTLGWPLIGDVLSQTGQPLPCADLWLGNASAVSELAQAQIVIQLGSSLTGKRLLQWQATCTPEEYWLVDNIPGRLDPAHHRGRRLISGVGEWLALHPAEKRHPWYSAIPVLADRAWQAAAARRETFGEAQLAHRLAEFLPEQGQLFLGNSLVVRLVDALGQLPAGYPVYSNRGASGIDGLLSTAAGVQRATARPTLALVGDLSALYDLNALALLRQVSAPFVLIVVNNNGGQIFSLLPTPQAEREQFYLMPQNVHFDHAAAMFGLAYHRPDSWAGLASALVGAWRTPQATLIELVVDPQEGAQTLQQLLAQVSQL
;
A
#
# COMPACT_ATOMS: atom_id res chain seq x y z
N MET A 1 13.33 15.22 -42.15
CA MET A 1 13.61 14.60 -40.84
C MET A 1 12.27 14.25 -40.20
N SER A 2 12.07 13.01 -39.87
CA SER A 2 10.81 12.56 -39.25
C SER A 2 10.82 12.83 -37.74
N ALA A 3 9.97 13.76 -37.27
CA ALA A 3 9.83 14.05 -35.84
C ALA A 3 9.35 12.81 -35.07
N SER A 4 8.56 11.91 -35.70
CA SER A 4 8.09 10.67 -35.06
C SER A 4 9.26 9.73 -34.74
N SER A 5 10.23 9.55 -35.65
CA SER A 5 11.41 8.73 -35.41
C SER A 5 12.26 9.27 -34.27
N PHE A 6 12.46 10.59 -34.22
CA PHE A 6 13.23 11.20 -33.15
C PHE A 6 12.49 11.15 -31.79
N ASN A 7 11.20 11.43 -31.74
CA ASN A 7 10.38 11.24 -30.56
C ASN A 7 10.51 9.81 -30.00
N ARG A 8 10.52 8.81 -30.91
CA ARG A 8 10.69 7.42 -30.55
C ARG A 8 12.06 7.13 -29.92
N ARG A 9 13.15 7.61 -30.55
CA ARG A 9 14.52 7.43 -30.04
C ARG A 9 14.73 8.14 -28.69
N TRP A 10 14.13 9.31 -28.53
CA TRP A 10 14.12 10.03 -27.25
C TRP A 10 13.44 9.18 -26.16
N ALA A 11 12.27 8.61 -26.47
CA ALA A 11 11.54 7.73 -25.57
C ALA A 11 12.32 6.42 -25.26
N GLU A 12 13.00 5.84 -26.25
CA GLU A 12 13.86 4.67 -26.05
C GLU A 12 14.99 4.94 -25.05
N VAL A 13 15.63 6.12 -25.12
CA VAL A 13 16.65 6.52 -24.15
C VAL A 13 16.05 6.69 -22.74
N ILE A 14 14.85 7.29 -22.63
CA ILE A 14 14.16 7.39 -21.33
C ILE A 14 13.92 5.98 -20.75
N LEU A 15 13.30 5.10 -21.50
CA LEU A 15 12.93 3.75 -21.04
C LEU A 15 14.17 2.90 -20.72
N GLU A 16 15.21 3.00 -21.52
CA GLU A 16 16.49 2.32 -21.28
C GLU A 16 17.16 2.81 -19.99
N THR A 17 17.09 4.10 -19.70
CA THR A 17 17.57 4.63 -18.41
C THR A 17 16.81 3.99 -17.24
N LEU A 18 15.48 3.84 -17.33
CA LEU A 18 14.70 3.17 -16.29
C LEU A 18 15.16 1.72 -16.07
N THR A 19 15.42 0.96 -17.13
CA THR A 19 15.87 -0.44 -16.96
C THR A 19 17.21 -0.55 -16.25
N ARG A 20 18.12 0.43 -16.44
CA ARG A 20 19.43 0.48 -15.76
C ARG A 20 19.30 0.82 -14.27
N HIS A 21 18.22 1.45 -13.86
CA HIS A 21 17.84 1.65 -12.45
C HIS A 21 17.02 0.47 -11.87
N GLY A 22 16.96 -0.65 -12.57
CA GLY A 22 16.30 -1.86 -12.10
C GLY A 22 14.77 -1.86 -12.20
N ILE A 23 14.18 -0.84 -12.85
CA ILE A 23 12.73 -0.81 -13.08
C ILE A 23 12.36 -1.91 -14.09
N ARG A 24 11.43 -2.79 -13.71
CA ARG A 24 10.99 -3.93 -14.53
C ARG A 24 9.51 -3.89 -14.87
N HIS A 25 8.68 -3.28 -14.03
CA HIS A 25 7.25 -3.17 -14.27
C HIS A 25 6.91 -1.82 -14.89
N VAL A 26 6.13 -1.83 -15.96
CA VAL A 26 5.56 -0.63 -16.58
C VAL A 26 4.06 -0.77 -16.74
N CYS A 27 3.31 0.19 -16.21
CA CYS A 27 1.86 0.30 -16.30
C CYS A 27 1.50 1.33 -17.38
N ILE A 28 0.65 0.98 -18.33
CA ILE A 28 0.36 1.80 -19.51
C ILE A 28 -1.15 1.96 -19.67
N ALA A 29 -1.62 3.21 -19.72
CA ALA A 29 -2.96 3.54 -20.18
C ALA A 29 -2.96 3.94 -21.66
N PRO A 30 -4.07 3.71 -22.39
CA PRO A 30 -4.16 4.06 -23.80
C PRO A 30 -4.16 5.58 -24.00
N GLY A 31 -3.51 6.04 -25.06
CA GLY A 31 -3.53 7.47 -25.41
C GLY A 31 -2.59 7.79 -26.57
N SER A 32 -2.98 8.74 -27.40
CA SER A 32 -2.23 9.11 -28.61
C SER A 32 -0.92 9.83 -28.26
N ARG A 33 -0.94 10.79 -27.33
CA ARG A 33 0.27 11.59 -27.02
C ARG A 33 1.38 10.77 -26.40
N SER A 34 1.06 9.68 -25.70
CA SER A 34 2.03 8.76 -25.10
C SER A 34 2.58 7.72 -26.09
N THR A 35 2.18 7.73 -27.36
CA THR A 35 2.61 6.73 -28.35
C THR A 35 4.13 6.54 -28.43
N PRO A 36 4.99 7.57 -28.43
CA PRO A 36 6.43 7.37 -28.43
C PRO A 36 6.94 6.53 -27.24
N LEU A 37 6.44 6.83 -26.02
CA LEU A 37 6.77 6.08 -24.79
C LEU A 37 6.21 4.65 -24.83
N THR A 38 4.95 4.49 -25.24
CA THR A 38 4.28 3.19 -25.31
C THR A 38 4.99 2.24 -26.28
N LEU A 39 5.33 2.74 -27.46
CA LEU A 39 6.04 1.93 -28.46
C LEU A 39 7.48 1.60 -28.04
N ALA A 40 8.18 2.52 -27.40
CA ALA A 40 9.51 2.27 -26.84
C ALA A 40 9.46 1.23 -25.71
N ALA A 41 8.46 1.32 -24.81
CA ALA A 41 8.24 0.32 -23.77
C ALA A 41 7.94 -1.07 -24.36
N ALA A 42 7.05 -1.14 -25.35
CA ALA A 42 6.65 -2.39 -25.98
C ALA A 42 7.80 -3.14 -26.67
N GLN A 43 8.82 -2.43 -27.13
CA GLN A 43 10.01 -3.03 -27.78
C GLN A 43 11.12 -3.40 -26.80
N ASN A 44 11.06 -2.93 -25.56
CA ASN A 44 12.07 -3.22 -24.56
C ASN A 44 11.68 -4.49 -23.78
N ASN A 45 12.34 -5.61 -24.09
CA ASN A 45 12.08 -6.92 -23.50
C ASN A 45 12.41 -7.02 -21.99
N ALA A 46 13.02 -6.00 -21.39
CA ALA A 46 13.30 -5.98 -19.97
C ALA A 46 12.05 -5.65 -19.15
N PHE A 47 11.00 -5.10 -19.76
CA PHE A 47 9.77 -4.71 -19.07
C PHE A 47 8.71 -5.81 -19.05
N ILE A 48 8.03 -5.88 -17.92
CA ILE A 48 6.76 -6.58 -17.73
C ILE A 48 5.65 -5.54 -17.86
N HIS A 49 4.83 -5.69 -18.90
CA HIS A 49 3.78 -4.72 -19.23
C HIS A 49 2.47 -5.02 -18.52
N HIS A 50 1.86 -3.97 -17.97
CA HIS A 50 0.53 -4.00 -17.39
C HIS A 50 -0.32 -2.90 -18.02
N THR A 51 -1.55 -3.22 -18.38
CA THR A 51 -2.45 -2.26 -19.03
C THR A 51 -3.75 -2.10 -18.26
N HIS A 52 -4.27 -0.88 -18.24
CA HIS A 52 -5.61 -0.57 -17.75
C HIS A 52 -6.12 0.68 -18.45
N PHE A 53 -7.43 0.75 -18.68
CA PHE A 53 -8.07 1.88 -19.36
C PHE A 53 -8.42 3.04 -18.40
N ASP A 54 -8.53 2.77 -17.09
CA ASP A 54 -8.79 3.75 -16.03
C ASP A 54 -7.44 4.15 -15.39
N GLU A 55 -7.01 5.38 -15.60
CA GLU A 55 -5.69 5.86 -15.14
C GLU A 55 -5.61 5.92 -13.61
N ARG A 56 -6.70 6.17 -12.92
CA ARG A 56 -6.74 6.11 -11.45
C ARG A 56 -6.47 4.68 -10.97
N GLY A 57 -7.16 3.71 -11.54
CA GLY A 57 -6.92 2.29 -11.28
C GLY A 57 -5.51 1.86 -11.69
N LEU A 58 -4.99 2.38 -12.81
CA LEU A 58 -3.62 2.12 -13.26
C LEU A 58 -2.58 2.60 -12.25
N GLY A 59 -2.74 3.80 -11.71
CA GLY A 59 -1.87 4.36 -10.66
C GLY A 59 -1.86 3.49 -9.41
N HIS A 60 -3.02 3.00 -8.99
CA HIS A 60 -3.14 2.10 -7.85
C HIS A 60 -2.64 0.66 -8.14
N LEU A 61 -2.78 0.19 -9.38
CA LEU A 61 -2.13 -1.06 -9.81
C LEU A 61 -0.61 -0.97 -9.67
N ALA A 62 -0.03 0.15 -10.15
CA ALA A 62 1.40 0.42 -10.00
C ALA A 62 1.82 0.51 -8.53
N LEU A 63 1.00 1.14 -7.68
CA LEU A 63 1.20 1.19 -6.23
C LEU A 63 1.24 -0.22 -5.62
N GLY A 64 0.32 -1.10 -5.99
CA GLY A 64 0.27 -2.48 -5.52
C GLY A 64 1.49 -3.30 -5.96
N LEU A 65 1.90 -3.14 -7.22
CA LEU A 65 3.12 -3.74 -7.75
C LEU A 65 4.36 -3.29 -6.96
N ALA A 66 4.51 -1.97 -6.73
CA ALA A 66 5.65 -1.42 -5.97
C ALA A 66 5.63 -1.87 -4.51
N LYS A 67 4.44 -1.92 -3.89
CA LYS A 67 4.23 -2.34 -2.50
C LYS A 67 4.68 -3.79 -2.25
N ALA A 68 4.35 -4.69 -3.14
CA ALA A 68 4.64 -6.12 -2.97
C ALA A 68 6.02 -6.53 -3.50
N SER A 69 6.48 -5.93 -4.61
CA SER A 69 7.81 -6.21 -5.15
C SER A 69 8.94 -5.47 -4.42
N GLN A 70 8.62 -4.39 -3.69
CA GLN A 70 9.59 -3.45 -3.09
C GLN A 70 10.52 -2.80 -4.15
N GLN A 71 10.06 -2.78 -5.41
CA GLN A 71 10.80 -2.21 -6.54
C GLN A 71 10.06 -0.98 -7.10
N PRO A 72 10.77 -0.05 -7.74
CA PRO A 72 10.14 1.05 -8.44
C PRO A 72 9.30 0.57 -9.62
N VAL A 73 8.16 1.22 -9.88
CA VAL A 73 7.25 0.91 -10.99
C VAL A 73 7.03 2.16 -11.85
N ALA A 74 7.15 2.00 -13.17
CA ALA A 74 6.88 3.07 -14.11
C ALA A 74 5.40 3.09 -14.53
N VAL A 75 4.86 4.31 -14.73
CA VAL A 75 3.49 4.53 -15.21
C VAL A 75 3.54 5.46 -16.41
N ILE A 76 2.95 5.05 -17.52
CA ILE A 76 2.86 5.83 -18.76
C ILE A 76 1.39 6.19 -19.00
N VAL A 77 1.11 7.49 -19.07
CA VAL A 77 -0.22 8.01 -19.42
C VAL A 77 -0.12 9.12 -20.46
N THR A 78 -1.21 9.34 -21.18
CA THR A 78 -1.36 10.46 -22.10
C THR A 78 -1.57 11.77 -21.33
N SER A 79 -1.73 12.88 -22.04
CA SER A 79 -1.94 14.21 -21.47
C SER A 79 -3.37 14.43 -20.97
N GLY A 80 -3.57 15.51 -20.24
CA GLY A 80 -4.87 15.95 -19.79
C GLY A 80 -5.29 15.31 -18.46
N THR A 81 -6.57 14.97 -18.34
CA THR A 81 -7.12 14.38 -17.12
C THR A 81 -6.56 13.01 -16.78
N ALA A 82 -5.97 12.30 -17.73
CA ALA A 82 -5.21 11.08 -17.50
C ALA A 82 -4.12 11.28 -16.43
N VAL A 83 -3.42 12.41 -16.50
CA VAL A 83 -2.39 12.80 -15.51
C VAL A 83 -3.04 13.09 -14.15
N ALA A 84 -4.11 13.88 -14.12
CA ALA A 84 -4.80 14.25 -12.89
C ALA A 84 -5.34 13.01 -12.14
N ASN A 85 -5.78 11.98 -12.86
CA ASN A 85 -6.30 10.74 -12.27
C ASN A 85 -5.22 9.92 -11.53
N LEU A 86 -3.94 10.18 -11.72
CA LEU A 86 -2.86 9.54 -10.96
C LEU A 86 -2.68 10.14 -9.56
N TYR A 87 -3.29 11.30 -9.26
CA TYR A 87 -3.02 12.04 -8.04
C TYR A 87 -3.27 11.26 -6.75
N PRO A 88 -4.38 10.50 -6.58
CA PRO A 88 -4.59 9.71 -5.37
C PRO A 88 -3.47 8.70 -5.12
N ALA A 89 -2.99 8.00 -6.15
CA ALA A 89 -1.88 7.05 -6.04
C ALA A 89 -0.55 7.75 -5.69
N VAL A 90 -0.31 8.97 -6.21
CA VAL A 90 0.86 9.79 -5.86
C VAL A 90 0.87 10.15 -4.37
N ILE A 91 -0.28 10.56 -3.83
CA ILE A 91 -0.43 10.90 -2.41
C ILE A 91 -0.15 9.67 -1.55
N GLU A 92 -0.80 8.55 -1.84
CA GLU A 92 -0.61 7.31 -1.09
C GLU A 92 0.85 6.84 -1.13
N ALA A 93 1.48 6.83 -2.30
CA ALA A 93 2.89 6.47 -2.48
C ALA A 93 3.84 7.36 -1.65
N GLY A 94 3.56 8.66 -1.59
CA GLY A 94 4.34 9.60 -0.78
C GLY A 94 4.26 9.33 0.73
N LEU A 95 3.09 8.88 1.20
CA LEU A 95 2.86 8.58 2.61
C LEU A 95 3.35 7.19 3.03
N THR A 96 3.37 6.24 2.11
CA THR A 96 3.71 4.85 2.40
C THR A 96 5.07 4.41 1.84
N GLY A 97 5.72 5.27 1.04
CA GLY A 97 7.10 5.10 0.61
C GLY A 97 7.29 4.23 -0.64
N GLU A 98 6.22 3.77 -1.29
CA GLU A 98 6.31 3.07 -2.56
C GLU A 98 6.87 3.98 -3.66
N LYS A 99 7.71 3.43 -4.53
CA LYS A 99 8.41 4.19 -5.57
C LYS A 99 7.69 4.12 -6.90
N LEU A 100 7.15 5.25 -7.37
CA LEU A 100 6.47 5.36 -8.66
C LEU A 100 7.21 6.34 -9.58
N ILE A 101 7.37 6.00 -10.85
CA ILE A 101 7.93 6.88 -11.87
C ILE A 101 6.84 7.18 -12.89
N LEU A 102 6.30 8.40 -12.86
CA LEU A 102 5.20 8.82 -13.72
C LEU A 102 5.77 9.48 -14.96
N LEU A 103 5.67 8.80 -16.11
CA LEU A 103 5.99 9.32 -17.43
C LEU A 103 4.69 9.86 -18.05
N THR A 104 4.46 11.15 -17.93
CA THR A 104 3.24 11.80 -18.44
C THR A 104 3.53 12.48 -19.75
N ALA A 105 2.96 11.97 -20.83
CA ALA A 105 3.08 12.64 -22.12
C ALA A 105 2.32 13.97 -22.11
N ASP A 106 2.90 14.98 -22.76
CA ASP A 106 2.32 16.33 -22.81
C ASP A 106 2.34 16.90 -24.23
N ARG A 107 1.54 17.95 -24.44
CA ARG A 107 1.68 18.81 -25.61
C ARG A 107 2.95 19.63 -25.49
N PRO A 108 3.58 19.97 -26.63
CA PRO A 108 4.70 20.89 -26.62
C PRO A 108 4.25 22.28 -26.13
N PRO A 109 5.19 23.10 -25.58
CA PRO A 109 4.85 24.37 -24.94
C PRO A 109 3.99 25.32 -25.78
N GLU A 110 4.18 25.32 -27.10
CA GLU A 110 3.42 26.19 -28.05
C GLU A 110 1.92 25.83 -28.15
N LEU A 111 1.51 24.67 -27.62
CA LEU A 111 0.11 24.22 -27.61
C LEU A 111 -0.54 24.32 -26.22
N ILE A 112 0.14 24.87 -25.25
CA ILE A 112 -0.42 25.10 -23.92
C ILE A 112 -1.10 26.46 -23.87
N ASP A 113 -2.27 26.52 -23.22
CA ASP A 113 -3.08 27.75 -23.05
C ASP A 113 -3.60 28.40 -24.35
N CYS A 114 -3.59 27.69 -25.46
CA CYS A 114 -4.10 28.20 -26.76
C CYS A 114 -5.39 27.48 -27.25
N GLY A 115 -6.05 26.70 -26.39
CA GLY A 115 -7.27 25.97 -26.75
C GLY A 115 -7.00 24.65 -27.51
N ALA A 116 -5.76 24.15 -27.52
CA ALA A 116 -5.45 22.86 -28.11
C ALA A 116 -6.18 21.73 -27.38
N ASN A 117 -6.65 20.73 -28.16
CA ASN A 117 -7.39 19.60 -27.61
C ASN A 117 -6.58 18.82 -26.57
N GLN A 118 -7.18 18.54 -25.42
CA GLN A 118 -6.61 17.74 -24.33
C GLN A 118 -5.26 18.29 -23.82
N ALA A 119 -5.07 19.60 -23.87
CA ALA A 119 -3.93 20.32 -23.31
C ALA A 119 -4.31 20.96 -21.98
N ILE A 120 -3.51 20.72 -20.96
CA ILE A 120 -3.62 21.30 -19.63
C ILE A 120 -2.23 21.71 -19.12
N ARG A 121 -2.16 22.46 -18.03
CA ARG A 121 -0.90 22.78 -17.37
C ARG A 121 -0.45 21.59 -16.50
N GLN A 122 0.35 20.67 -17.07
CA GLN A 122 0.79 19.45 -16.39
C GLN A 122 1.99 19.65 -15.44
N PRO A 123 3.02 20.47 -15.77
CA PRO A 123 4.11 20.70 -14.83
C PRO A 123 3.59 21.24 -13.48
N GLY A 124 3.90 20.54 -12.39
CA GLY A 124 3.47 20.93 -11.04
C GLY A 124 2.03 20.54 -10.67
N ILE A 125 1.31 19.78 -11.50
CA ILE A 125 -0.09 19.38 -11.23
C ILE A 125 -0.26 18.61 -9.91
N PHE A 126 0.76 17.87 -9.48
CA PHE A 126 0.74 17.12 -8.22
C PHE A 126 1.24 17.93 -7.02
N ALA A 127 1.45 19.23 -7.18
CA ALA A 127 1.90 20.17 -6.15
C ALA A 127 3.15 19.65 -5.41
N SER A 128 3.09 19.57 -4.08
CA SER A 128 4.21 19.15 -3.22
C SER A 128 4.25 17.64 -2.91
N HIS A 129 3.38 16.85 -3.50
CA HIS A 129 3.28 15.41 -3.17
C HIS A 129 4.34 14.52 -3.83
N PRO A 130 4.80 14.78 -5.07
CA PRO A 130 5.93 14.04 -5.62
C PRO A 130 7.21 14.34 -4.86
N ALA A 131 8.09 13.33 -4.74
CA ALA A 131 9.45 13.51 -4.22
C ALA A 131 10.25 14.47 -5.13
N GLN A 132 9.99 14.41 -6.44
CA GLN A 132 10.61 15.28 -7.44
C GLN A 132 9.72 15.42 -8.67
N THR A 133 9.80 16.58 -9.32
CA THR A 133 9.17 16.84 -10.62
C THR A 133 10.23 17.25 -11.63
N VAL A 134 10.28 16.59 -12.79
CA VAL A 134 11.17 16.87 -13.91
C VAL A 134 10.30 17.23 -15.12
N SER A 135 10.46 18.43 -15.65
CA SER A 135 9.85 18.82 -16.92
C SER A 135 10.92 18.72 -18.03
N LEU A 136 10.81 17.70 -18.85
CA LEU A 136 11.72 17.55 -19.99
C LEU A 136 11.38 18.58 -21.08
N PRO A 137 12.36 19.05 -21.85
CA PRO A 137 12.08 19.79 -23.08
C PRO A 137 11.46 18.83 -24.12
N ARG A 138 10.82 19.39 -25.15
CA ARG A 138 10.47 18.57 -26.31
C ARG A 138 11.75 18.04 -26.98
N PRO A 139 11.69 16.83 -27.57
CA PRO A 139 12.84 16.26 -28.26
C PRO A 139 13.44 17.21 -29.28
N ALA A 140 14.75 17.50 -29.17
CA ALA A 140 15.50 18.38 -30.06
C ALA A 140 16.93 17.84 -30.21
N LEU A 141 17.46 17.85 -31.45
CA LEU A 141 18.79 17.30 -31.76
C LEU A 141 19.93 18.11 -31.10
N GLU A 142 19.69 19.37 -30.80
CA GLU A 142 20.62 20.27 -30.12
C GLU A 142 20.84 19.89 -28.65
N ILE A 143 19.92 19.12 -28.07
CA ILE A 143 20.05 18.63 -26.70
C ILE A 143 20.77 17.28 -26.73
N PRO A 144 21.99 17.17 -26.20
CA PRO A 144 22.74 15.91 -26.25
C PRO A 144 22.06 14.76 -25.52
N ALA A 145 22.12 13.53 -26.04
CA ALA A 145 21.55 12.35 -25.38
C ALA A 145 22.07 12.15 -23.94
N ARG A 146 23.35 12.47 -23.70
CA ARG A 146 23.95 12.43 -22.36
C ARG A 146 23.30 13.37 -21.34
N TRP A 147 22.75 14.51 -21.79
CA TRP A 147 21.99 15.39 -20.93
C TRP A 147 20.70 14.71 -20.45
N LEU A 148 19.99 14.03 -21.36
CA LEU A 148 18.76 13.33 -21.02
C LEU A 148 19.03 12.22 -19.99
N VAL A 149 19.99 11.33 -20.24
CA VAL A 149 20.31 10.24 -19.31
C VAL A 149 20.78 10.76 -17.97
N SER A 150 21.67 11.77 -17.92
CA SER A 150 22.15 12.30 -16.65
C SER A 150 21.06 13.02 -15.83
N THR A 151 20.13 13.70 -16.51
CA THR A 151 18.96 14.32 -15.87
C THR A 151 18.07 13.28 -15.22
N LEU A 152 17.79 12.20 -15.94
CA LEU A 152 16.98 11.09 -15.43
C LEU A 152 17.69 10.32 -14.31
N ASP A 153 18.97 10.01 -14.46
CA ASP A 153 19.76 9.33 -13.44
C ASP A 153 19.76 10.11 -12.12
N ASN A 154 19.97 11.44 -12.19
CA ASN A 154 19.92 12.29 -11.00
C ASN A 154 18.54 12.26 -10.33
N ALA A 155 17.45 12.28 -11.12
CA ALA A 155 16.10 12.21 -10.57
C ALA A 155 15.84 10.84 -9.92
N LEU A 156 16.22 9.75 -10.60
CA LEU A 156 16.02 8.38 -10.12
C LEU A 156 16.88 8.04 -8.91
N GLY A 157 18.13 8.52 -8.87
CA GLY A 157 19.04 8.37 -7.73
C GLY A 157 18.51 9.03 -6.46
N ALA A 158 17.84 10.18 -6.60
CA ALA A 158 17.20 10.88 -5.49
C ALA A 158 15.89 10.24 -4.99
N LEU A 159 15.35 9.21 -5.66
CA LEU A 159 14.09 8.58 -5.28
C LEU A 159 14.27 7.60 -4.12
N HIS A 160 14.04 8.07 -2.92
CA HIS A 160 14.08 7.23 -1.71
C HIS A 160 12.71 6.66 -1.33
N GLY A 161 11.63 7.28 -1.79
CA GLY A 161 10.24 6.88 -1.60
C GLY A 161 9.28 7.90 -2.22
N GLY A 162 8.04 7.50 -2.48
CA GLY A 162 7.05 8.34 -3.15
C GLY A 162 7.17 8.30 -4.67
N ALA A 163 6.63 9.31 -5.33
CA ALA A 163 6.59 9.38 -6.79
C ALA A 163 7.58 10.41 -7.36
N ILE A 164 8.12 10.13 -8.54
CA ILE A 164 8.74 11.13 -9.42
C ILE A 164 7.77 11.41 -10.56
N HIS A 165 7.52 12.67 -10.84
CA HIS A 165 6.77 13.11 -12.01
C HIS A 165 7.74 13.57 -13.10
N ILE A 166 7.76 12.89 -14.23
CA ILE A 166 8.54 13.24 -15.43
C ILE A 166 7.56 13.63 -16.54
N ASN A 167 7.42 14.93 -16.78
CA ASN A 167 6.59 15.45 -17.85
C ASN A 167 7.33 15.41 -19.19
N CYS A 168 6.76 14.72 -20.19
CA CYS A 168 7.37 14.38 -21.46
C CYS A 168 6.59 15.02 -22.63
N PRO A 169 6.91 16.25 -23.07
CA PRO A 169 6.25 16.89 -24.20
C PRO A 169 6.73 16.26 -25.53
N PHE A 170 5.75 15.89 -26.38
CA PHE A 170 6.00 15.38 -27.73
C PHE A 170 5.22 16.18 -28.75
N ALA A 171 5.92 16.68 -29.76
CA ALA A 171 5.30 17.32 -30.92
C ALA A 171 4.90 16.27 -31.97
N GLU A 172 3.87 16.58 -32.76
CA GLU A 172 3.47 15.73 -33.89
C GLU A 172 4.47 15.81 -35.04
N PRO A 173 4.55 14.75 -35.88
CA PRO A 173 3.84 13.47 -35.79
C PRO A 173 4.37 12.56 -34.65
N LEU A 174 3.44 11.81 -34.02
CA LEU A 174 3.75 10.96 -32.86
C LEU A 174 4.11 9.52 -33.25
N TYR A 175 3.71 9.09 -34.42
CA TYR A 175 3.90 7.76 -34.97
C TYR A 175 4.19 7.80 -36.46
N GLY A 176 4.87 6.79 -36.94
CA GLY A 176 5.32 6.62 -38.31
C GLY A 176 6.36 5.50 -38.39
N GLU A 177 6.81 5.20 -39.56
CA GLU A 177 7.93 4.26 -39.77
C GLU A 177 9.22 4.89 -39.20
N LEU A 178 10.08 4.04 -38.61
CA LEU A 178 11.37 4.50 -38.10
C LEU A 178 12.31 4.73 -39.28
N ASP A 179 12.87 5.92 -39.35
CA ASP A 179 13.98 6.30 -40.22
C ASP A 179 15.28 6.55 -39.44
N ASP A 180 16.32 7.00 -40.10
CA ASP A 180 17.61 7.27 -39.47
C ASP A 180 17.65 8.57 -38.66
N THR A 181 16.55 9.33 -38.60
CA THR A 181 16.51 10.59 -37.85
C THR A 181 16.80 10.35 -36.37
N GLY A 182 17.84 10.99 -35.84
CA GLY A 182 18.27 10.88 -34.46
C GLY A 182 19.11 9.63 -34.14
N LEU A 183 19.44 8.79 -35.13
CA LEU A 183 20.23 7.59 -34.89
C LEU A 183 21.64 7.93 -34.38
N GLU A 184 22.31 8.93 -34.95
CA GLU A 184 23.62 9.40 -34.48
C GLU A 184 23.55 10.01 -33.09
N TRP A 185 22.48 10.77 -32.80
CA TRP A 185 22.21 11.32 -31.48
C TRP A 185 22.08 10.21 -30.42
N GLN A 186 21.38 9.14 -30.73
CA GLN A 186 21.23 7.98 -29.86
C GLN A 186 22.56 7.22 -29.69
N ARG A 187 23.31 7.02 -30.81
CA ARG A 187 24.62 6.34 -30.82
C ARG A 187 25.71 7.12 -30.06
N ALA A 188 25.53 8.42 -29.85
CA ALA A 188 26.47 9.25 -29.10
C ALA A 188 26.62 8.85 -27.62
N LEU A 189 25.71 8.00 -27.08
CA LEU A 189 25.87 7.37 -25.77
C LEU A 189 26.90 6.22 -25.76
N GLY A 190 27.40 5.80 -26.93
CA GLY A 190 28.54 4.87 -27.08
C GLY A 190 28.32 3.54 -26.36
N SER A 191 29.32 3.13 -25.59
CA SER A 191 29.33 1.86 -24.83
C SER A 191 28.28 1.76 -23.73
N TRP A 192 27.59 2.87 -23.39
CA TRP A 192 26.48 2.81 -22.43
C TRP A 192 25.38 1.83 -22.86
N TRP A 193 25.13 1.69 -24.18
CA TRP A 193 24.15 0.74 -24.70
C TRP A 193 24.50 -0.74 -24.43
N GLN A 194 25.78 -1.06 -24.21
CA GLN A 194 26.24 -2.41 -23.88
C GLN A 194 26.48 -2.61 -22.37
N SER A 195 26.31 -1.57 -21.56
CA SER A 195 26.47 -1.66 -20.11
C SER A 195 25.13 -1.92 -19.42
N ASP A 196 25.15 -2.50 -18.22
CA ASP A 196 23.96 -2.68 -17.38
C ASP A 196 23.84 -1.58 -16.30
N CYS A 197 24.61 -0.49 -16.44
CA CYS A 197 24.74 0.52 -15.42
C CYS A 197 24.15 1.86 -15.83
N PRO A 198 23.60 2.65 -14.89
CA PRO A 198 23.30 4.05 -15.11
C PRO A 198 24.48 4.82 -15.67
N TRP A 199 24.24 5.92 -16.39
CA TRP A 199 25.27 6.82 -16.86
C TRP A 199 25.96 7.55 -15.69
N LEU A 200 25.16 8.06 -14.76
CA LEU A 200 25.59 8.62 -13.50
C LEU A 200 25.21 7.66 -12.37
N ARG A 201 26.19 7.19 -11.62
CA ARG A 201 25.97 6.37 -10.43
C ARG A 201 26.04 7.24 -9.18
N GLU A 202 25.03 7.12 -8.33
CA GLU A 202 25.04 7.71 -7.00
C GLU A 202 25.26 6.62 -5.95
N ASP A 203 26.33 6.74 -5.19
CA ASP A 203 26.61 5.86 -4.04
C ASP A 203 26.20 6.57 -2.75
N ILE A 204 24.93 6.42 -2.38
CA ILE A 204 24.43 6.93 -1.10
C ILE A 204 24.55 5.83 -0.06
N ARG A 205 25.52 5.97 0.84
CA ARG A 205 25.65 5.11 2.01
C ARG A 205 24.79 5.64 3.14
N ARG A 206 23.69 4.96 3.44
CA ARG A 206 22.93 5.14 4.67
C ARG A 206 23.24 3.96 5.59
N GLU A 207 24.22 4.15 6.46
CA GLU A 207 24.50 3.15 7.50
C GLU A 207 23.61 3.43 8.71
N SER A 208 22.84 2.43 9.12
CA SER A 208 22.13 2.46 10.39
C SER A 208 23.15 2.41 11.52
N GLU A 209 23.07 3.34 12.46
CA GLU A 209 23.98 3.38 13.60
C GLU A 209 23.36 2.67 14.82
N LYS A 210 24.21 1.91 15.53
CA LYS A 210 23.86 1.34 16.81
C LYS A 210 23.76 2.45 17.87
N GLN A 211 22.64 2.52 18.58
CA GLN A 211 22.50 3.42 19.71
C GLN A 211 23.41 2.95 20.85
N ARG A 212 24.37 3.79 21.25
CA ARG A 212 25.40 3.43 22.25
C ARG A 212 24.82 3.04 23.60
N ASP A 213 23.68 3.60 23.97
CA ASP A 213 22.97 3.36 25.22
C ASP A 213 21.96 2.20 25.13
N TRP A 214 21.94 1.44 24.00
CA TRP A 214 21.06 0.28 23.87
C TRP A 214 21.24 -0.76 24.98
N PHE A 215 22.48 -1.01 25.41
CA PHE A 215 22.76 -1.95 26.49
C PHE A 215 22.15 -1.54 27.84
N PHE A 216 21.94 -0.25 28.06
CA PHE A 216 21.22 0.28 29.21
C PHE A 216 19.71 0.11 29.03
N TRP A 217 19.15 0.54 27.88
CA TRP A 217 17.70 0.55 27.66
C TRP A 217 17.09 -0.84 27.57
N ARG A 218 17.76 -1.83 26.96
CA ARG A 218 17.27 -3.22 26.89
C ARG A 218 17.09 -3.88 28.25
N GLN A 219 17.65 -3.31 29.32
CA GLN A 219 17.50 -3.80 30.71
C GLN A 219 16.30 -3.17 31.42
N LYS A 220 15.67 -2.18 30.84
CA LYS A 220 14.52 -1.46 31.41
C LYS A 220 13.21 -2.16 31.09
N ARG A 221 12.14 -1.71 31.74
CA ARG A 221 10.78 -2.10 31.33
C ARG A 221 10.45 -1.37 30.05
N GLY A 222 10.28 -2.11 28.97
CA GLY A 222 9.97 -1.54 27.68
C GLY A 222 8.67 -2.08 27.11
N VAL A 223 8.09 -1.34 26.15
CA VAL A 223 6.95 -1.73 25.34
C VAL A 223 7.36 -1.64 23.87
N VAL A 224 7.00 -2.65 23.08
CA VAL A 224 7.16 -2.64 21.63
C VAL A 224 5.81 -2.34 21.00
N VAL A 225 5.75 -1.32 20.14
CA VAL A 225 4.62 -1.04 19.26
C VAL A 225 5.07 -1.37 17.83
N ALA A 226 4.36 -2.28 17.17
CA ALA A 226 4.70 -2.69 15.81
C ALA A 226 3.65 -2.19 14.82
N GLY A 227 4.07 -1.31 13.92
CA GLY A 227 3.28 -0.83 12.80
C GLY A 227 3.56 -1.64 11.52
N ARG A 228 3.30 -1.05 10.36
CA ARG A 228 3.49 -1.68 9.06
C ARG A 228 4.95 -2.08 8.82
N MET A 229 5.16 -3.34 8.44
CA MET A 229 6.47 -3.88 8.07
C MET A 229 6.32 -5.12 7.18
N SER A 230 7.41 -5.67 6.68
CA SER A 230 7.40 -6.90 5.90
C SER A 230 7.15 -8.15 6.78
N ALA A 231 6.71 -9.24 6.15
CA ALA A 231 6.47 -10.51 6.83
C ALA A 231 7.70 -11.05 7.59
N ALA A 232 8.87 -10.92 6.99
CA ALA A 232 10.12 -11.34 7.60
C ALA A 232 10.50 -10.47 8.81
N GLU A 233 10.29 -9.16 8.72
CA GLU A 233 10.52 -8.24 9.83
C GLU A 233 9.54 -8.48 10.98
N GLY A 234 8.24 -8.65 10.67
CA GLY A 234 7.21 -8.90 11.69
C GLY A 234 7.52 -10.12 12.56
N LYS A 235 7.93 -11.22 11.94
CA LYS A 235 8.36 -12.43 12.67
C LYS A 235 9.56 -12.15 13.58
N ARG A 236 10.58 -11.45 13.06
CA ARG A 236 11.78 -11.11 13.85
C ARG A 236 11.47 -10.15 15.00
N VAL A 237 10.57 -9.19 14.79
CA VAL A 237 10.12 -8.26 15.86
C VAL A 237 9.42 -9.02 16.97
N ALA A 238 8.55 -9.98 16.64
CA ALA A 238 7.87 -10.81 17.64
C ALA A 238 8.87 -11.60 18.50
N GLU A 239 9.84 -12.27 17.87
CA GLU A 239 10.90 -13.03 18.55
C GLU A 239 11.79 -12.11 19.41
N TRP A 240 12.12 -10.93 18.91
CA TRP A 240 12.94 -9.94 19.61
C TRP A 240 12.24 -9.39 20.85
N ALA A 241 10.97 -8.99 20.75
CA ALA A 241 10.18 -8.51 21.87
C ALA A 241 9.98 -9.58 22.95
N GLN A 242 9.67 -10.80 22.52
CA GLN A 242 9.57 -11.98 23.41
C GLN A 242 10.87 -12.22 24.17
N THR A 243 12.01 -12.16 23.50
CA THR A 243 13.34 -12.35 24.12
C THR A 243 13.62 -11.29 25.18
N LEU A 244 13.23 -10.04 24.95
CA LEU A 244 13.37 -8.96 25.94
C LEU A 244 12.37 -9.05 27.11
N GLY A 245 11.36 -9.91 27.03
CA GLY A 245 10.26 -9.96 28.00
C GLY A 245 9.43 -8.66 27.99
N TRP A 246 9.30 -8.03 26.83
CA TRP A 246 8.52 -6.79 26.65
C TRP A 246 7.17 -7.09 25.98
N PRO A 247 6.07 -6.47 26.42
CA PRO A 247 4.81 -6.62 25.73
C PRO A 247 4.92 -6.05 24.32
N LEU A 248 4.36 -6.77 23.35
CA LEU A 248 4.30 -6.39 21.94
C LEU A 248 2.84 -6.07 21.57
N ILE A 249 2.59 -4.83 21.20
CA ILE A 249 1.31 -4.36 20.68
C ILE A 249 1.47 -4.24 19.15
N GLY A 250 0.92 -5.20 18.42
CA GLY A 250 1.04 -5.26 16.96
C GLY A 250 -0.21 -4.74 16.27
N ASP A 251 -0.02 -3.81 15.32
CA ASP A 251 -1.03 -3.45 14.31
C ASP A 251 -1.26 -4.63 13.37
N VAL A 252 -2.41 -4.69 12.73
CA VAL A 252 -2.74 -5.73 11.74
C VAL A 252 -1.73 -5.82 10.59
N LEU A 253 -1.09 -4.70 10.22
CA LEU A 253 -0.05 -4.65 9.18
C LEU A 253 1.36 -4.95 9.71
N SER A 254 1.52 -5.20 11.00
CA SER A 254 2.82 -5.52 11.60
C SER A 254 3.33 -6.91 11.25
N GLN A 255 2.43 -7.83 10.88
CA GLN A 255 2.73 -9.22 10.54
C GLN A 255 3.48 -9.99 11.65
N THR A 256 3.34 -9.50 12.88
CA THR A 256 3.97 -10.08 14.08
C THR A 256 3.24 -11.30 14.64
N GLY A 257 2.04 -11.61 14.11
CA GLY A 257 1.16 -12.63 14.69
C GLY A 257 0.38 -12.16 15.92
N GLN A 258 0.51 -10.88 16.28
CA GLN A 258 -0.22 -10.26 17.39
C GLN A 258 -0.26 -11.15 18.65
N PRO A 259 0.90 -11.40 19.31
CA PRO A 259 0.98 -12.37 20.43
C PRO A 259 0.10 -11.97 21.62
N LEU A 260 -0.34 -10.72 21.67
CA LEU A 260 -1.34 -10.19 22.61
C LEU A 260 -2.56 -9.74 21.78
N PRO A 261 -3.45 -10.65 21.37
CA PRO A 261 -4.55 -10.35 20.46
C PRO A 261 -5.54 -9.36 21.07
N CYS A 262 -6.38 -8.75 20.21
CA CYS A 262 -7.42 -7.82 20.61
C CYS A 262 -6.91 -6.58 21.37
N ALA A 263 -5.76 -6.05 20.96
CA ALA A 263 -5.13 -4.93 21.65
C ALA A 263 -6.06 -3.72 21.78
N ASP A 264 -6.81 -3.39 20.74
CA ASP A 264 -7.74 -2.25 20.77
C ASP A 264 -8.91 -2.47 21.75
N LEU A 265 -9.19 -3.71 22.17
CA LEU A 265 -10.17 -4.00 23.24
C LEU A 265 -9.56 -3.81 24.63
N TRP A 266 -8.47 -4.53 24.95
CA TRP A 266 -7.92 -4.53 26.30
C TRP A 266 -7.16 -3.24 26.67
N LEU A 267 -6.71 -2.44 25.71
CA LEU A 267 -6.19 -1.08 25.96
C LEU A 267 -7.25 -0.12 26.54
N GLY A 268 -8.51 -0.49 26.55
CA GLY A 268 -9.56 0.23 27.27
C GLY A 268 -9.69 -0.15 28.74
N ASN A 269 -8.97 -1.17 29.21
CA ASN A 269 -9.02 -1.62 30.60
C ASN A 269 -7.98 -0.87 31.46
N ALA A 270 -8.41 -0.38 32.63
CA ALA A 270 -7.57 0.42 33.52
C ALA A 270 -6.34 -0.34 34.03
N SER A 271 -6.45 -1.65 34.27
CA SER A 271 -5.34 -2.50 34.73
C SER A 271 -4.24 -2.62 33.67
N ALA A 272 -4.63 -2.80 32.40
CA ALA A 272 -3.66 -2.84 31.29
C ALA A 272 -2.93 -1.51 31.13
N VAL A 273 -3.66 -0.39 31.15
CA VAL A 273 -3.07 0.96 31.04
C VAL A 273 -2.14 1.24 32.21
N SER A 274 -2.53 0.87 33.44
CA SER A 274 -1.69 1.02 34.63
C SER A 274 -0.42 0.16 34.58
N GLU A 275 -0.49 -1.05 34.04
CA GLU A 275 0.70 -1.89 33.84
C GLU A 275 1.62 -1.27 32.79
N LEU A 276 1.08 -0.85 31.62
CA LEU A 276 1.87 -0.19 30.57
C LEU A 276 2.49 1.15 31.02
N ALA A 277 1.87 1.86 31.95
CA ALA A 277 2.40 3.11 32.50
C ALA A 277 3.72 2.92 33.27
N GLN A 278 4.09 1.68 33.62
CA GLN A 278 5.37 1.36 34.26
C GLN A 278 6.53 1.26 33.26
N ALA A 279 6.26 1.37 31.96
CA ALA A 279 7.28 1.31 30.93
C ALA A 279 8.18 2.55 30.96
N GLN A 280 9.48 2.34 30.96
CA GLN A 280 10.49 3.40 30.92
C GLN A 280 10.87 3.76 29.49
N ILE A 281 10.71 2.83 28.56
CA ILE A 281 10.96 3.06 27.14
C ILE A 281 9.83 2.45 26.30
N VAL A 282 9.45 3.17 25.25
CA VAL A 282 8.58 2.63 24.18
C VAL A 282 9.38 2.63 22.89
N ILE A 283 9.40 1.51 22.19
CA ILE A 283 10.02 1.40 20.87
C ILE A 283 8.93 1.08 19.85
N GLN A 284 8.64 2.05 19.01
CA GLN A 284 7.77 1.86 17.85
C GLN A 284 8.61 1.45 16.64
N LEU A 285 8.29 0.30 16.06
CA LEU A 285 8.90 -0.26 14.86
C LEU A 285 7.89 -0.21 13.72
N GLY A 286 8.15 0.60 12.69
CA GLY A 286 7.19 0.87 11.63
C GLY A 286 6.12 1.90 12.02
N SER A 287 5.47 2.46 11.02
CA SER A 287 4.41 3.46 11.13
C SER A 287 3.05 2.93 10.66
N SER A 288 2.06 3.80 10.49
CA SER A 288 0.72 3.49 9.97
C SER A 288 -0.11 2.60 10.92
N LEU A 289 -0.33 3.06 12.14
CA LEU A 289 -1.14 2.34 13.14
C LEU A 289 -2.64 2.53 12.90
N THR A 290 -3.41 1.47 13.11
CA THR A 290 -4.86 1.38 12.84
C THR A 290 -5.71 1.53 14.10
N GLY A 291 -5.31 0.91 15.21
CA GLY A 291 -6.07 0.82 16.44
C GLY A 291 -6.34 2.17 17.09
N LYS A 292 -7.60 2.52 17.31
CA LYS A 292 -7.99 3.81 17.92
C LYS A 292 -7.46 3.94 19.36
N ARG A 293 -7.59 2.87 20.16
CA ARG A 293 -7.14 2.90 21.56
C ARG A 293 -5.63 2.81 21.68
N LEU A 294 -4.98 2.16 20.72
CA LEU A 294 -3.52 2.20 20.63
C LEU A 294 -3.04 3.64 20.41
N LEU A 295 -3.63 4.38 19.48
CA LEU A 295 -3.30 5.79 19.25
C LEU A 295 -3.63 6.68 20.46
N GLN A 296 -4.73 6.42 21.15
CA GLN A 296 -5.09 7.12 22.39
C GLN A 296 -4.10 6.84 23.52
N TRP A 297 -3.70 5.57 23.69
CA TRP A 297 -2.67 5.21 24.67
C TRP A 297 -1.33 5.88 24.35
N GLN A 298 -0.89 5.86 23.10
CA GLN A 298 0.31 6.58 22.67
C GLN A 298 0.24 8.07 23.00
N ALA A 299 -0.90 8.72 22.77
CA ALA A 299 -1.08 10.15 23.05
C ALA A 299 -0.97 10.50 24.54
N THR A 300 -1.13 9.52 25.42
CA THR A 300 -1.12 9.72 26.89
C THR A 300 0.06 9.06 27.59
N CYS A 301 0.79 8.15 26.96
CA CYS A 301 1.94 7.50 27.57
C CYS A 301 3.12 8.48 27.72
N THR A 302 3.83 8.38 28.83
CA THR A 302 4.95 9.26 29.19
C THR A 302 6.20 8.47 29.59
N PRO A 303 6.77 7.66 28.69
CA PRO A 303 8.01 6.96 28.98
C PRO A 303 9.19 7.94 29.13
N GLU A 304 10.29 7.50 29.74
CA GLU A 304 11.53 8.29 29.80
C GLU A 304 12.11 8.52 28.39
N GLU A 305 11.95 7.53 27.51
CA GLU A 305 12.36 7.58 26.09
C GLU A 305 11.30 6.95 25.18
N TYR A 306 11.07 7.59 24.02
CA TYR A 306 10.25 7.06 22.93
C TYR A 306 11.09 6.98 21.66
N TRP A 307 11.30 5.78 21.12
CA TRP A 307 12.05 5.59 19.87
C TRP A 307 11.11 5.16 18.77
N LEU A 308 11.16 5.85 17.64
CA LEU A 308 10.42 5.49 16.44
C LEU A 308 11.40 5.14 15.32
N VAL A 309 11.37 3.88 14.88
CA VAL A 309 12.22 3.33 13.81
C VAL A 309 11.35 3.09 12.58
N ASP A 310 11.66 3.75 11.49
CA ASP A 310 11.02 3.55 10.19
C ASP A 310 11.94 4.12 9.11
N ASN A 311 11.97 3.49 7.92
CA ASN A 311 12.79 3.95 6.79
C ASN A 311 12.20 5.16 6.06
N ILE A 312 10.92 5.47 6.27
CA ILE A 312 10.25 6.65 5.70
C ILE A 312 10.69 7.90 6.47
N PRO A 313 11.16 8.96 5.81
CA PRO A 313 11.50 10.21 6.47
C PRO A 313 10.25 10.91 7.06
N GLY A 314 10.48 11.89 7.93
CA GLY A 314 9.41 12.64 8.59
C GLY A 314 9.24 12.27 10.06
N ARG A 315 8.35 12.99 10.74
CA ARG A 315 8.14 12.80 12.19
C ARG A 315 7.43 11.50 12.53
N LEU A 316 6.42 11.12 11.77
CA LEU A 316 5.62 9.89 11.90
C LEU A 316 5.03 9.62 13.30
N ASP A 317 5.10 10.58 14.20
CA ASP A 317 4.61 10.52 15.58
C ASP A 317 3.59 11.64 15.83
N PRO A 318 2.29 11.36 15.72
CA PRO A 318 1.24 12.35 15.96
C PRO A 318 1.11 12.76 17.43
N ALA A 319 1.65 12.00 18.36
CA ALA A 319 1.64 12.30 19.80
C ALA A 319 2.79 13.23 20.24
N HIS A 320 3.76 13.50 19.35
CA HIS A 320 4.89 14.40 19.59
C HIS A 320 5.75 14.04 20.81
N HIS A 321 6.04 12.76 20.99
CA HIS A 321 6.86 12.30 22.10
C HIS A 321 8.27 12.90 22.10
N ARG A 322 8.80 13.08 23.27
CA ARG A 322 10.24 13.28 23.45
C ARG A 322 10.95 11.95 23.24
N GLY A 323 12.00 11.94 22.41
CA GLY A 323 12.77 10.72 22.16
C GLY A 323 13.56 10.78 20.86
N ARG A 324 13.64 9.65 20.15
CA ARG A 324 14.48 9.50 18.95
C ARG A 324 13.67 9.07 17.76
N ARG A 325 13.83 9.80 16.67
CA ARG A 325 13.39 9.39 15.34
C ARG A 325 14.58 8.76 14.62
N LEU A 326 14.53 7.45 14.37
CA LEU A 326 15.59 6.66 13.76
C LEU A 326 15.17 6.29 12.34
N ILE A 327 15.85 6.83 11.32
CA ILE A 327 15.56 6.53 9.91
C ILE A 327 16.39 5.31 9.52
N SER A 328 15.77 4.15 9.55
CA SER A 328 16.39 2.85 9.32
C SER A 328 15.33 1.82 8.94
N GLY A 329 15.70 0.82 8.15
CA GLY A 329 14.90 -0.40 8.00
C GLY A 329 14.78 -1.11 9.35
N VAL A 330 13.59 -1.63 9.67
CA VAL A 330 13.36 -2.33 10.94
C VAL A 330 14.30 -3.52 11.08
N GLY A 331 14.47 -4.30 10.01
CA GLY A 331 15.36 -5.46 10.00
C GLY A 331 16.83 -5.13 10.25
N GLU A 332 17.33 -4.04 9.69
CA GLU A 332 18.70 -3.53 9.89
C GLU A 332 18.89 -3.05 11.33
N TRP A 333 17.92 -2.28 11.83
CA TRP A 333 17.96 -1.76 13.18
C TRP A 333 18.00 -2.89 14.22
N LEU A 334 17.16 -3.93 14.07
CA LEU A 334 17.16 -5.10 14.95
C LEU A 334 18.51 -5.83 14.96
N ALA A 335 19.19 -5.93 13.81
CA ALA A 335 20.50 -6.57 13.71
C ALA A 335 21.56 -5.87 14.56
N LEU A 336 21.46 -4.54 14.67
CA LEU A 336 22.37 -3.72 15.48
C LEU A 336 21.96 -3.65 16.98
N HIS A 337 20.71 -4.02 17.31
CA HIS A 337 20.13 -3.92 18.66
C HIS A 337 19.68 -5.29 19.16
N PRO A 338 20.61 -6.22 19.44
CA PRO A 338 20.27 -7.57 19.85
C PRO A 338 19.52 -7.57 21.19
N ALA A 339 18.50 -8.43 21.25
CA ALA A 339 17.78 -8.70 22.49
C ALA A 339 18.65 -9.50 23.49
N GLU A 340 18.34 -9.35 24.76
CA GLU A 340 18.89 -10.18 25.85
C GLU A 340 17.72 -10.88 26.53
N LYS A 341 17.85 -12.18 26.76
CA LYS A 341 16.78 -13.01 27.34
C LYS A 341 16.43 -12.54 28.73
N ARG A 342 15.15 -12.16 28.92
CA ARG A 342 14.60 -11.68 30.19
C ARG A 342 13.23 -12.28 30.45
N HIS A 343 12.84 -12.33 31.72
CA HIS A 343 11.47 -12.66 32.10
C HIS A 343 10.54 -11.50 31.77
N PRO A 344 9.31 -11.76 31.33
CA PRO A 344 8.29 -10.74 31.17
C PRO A 344 8.11 -9.95 32.46
N TRP A 345 8.04 -8.61 32.32
CA TRP A 345 7.80 -7.71 33.45
C TRP A 345 6.31 -7.39 33.67
N TYR A 346 5.45 -7.89 32.76
CA TYR A 346 4.01 -7.68 32.75
C TYR A 346 3.29 -9.02 32.98
N SER A 347 2.11 -8.96 33.61
CA SER A 347 1.34 -10.15 33.96
C SER A 347 -0.18 -10.01 33.76
N ALA A 348 -0.73 -8.80 33.89
CA ALA A 348 -2.15 -8.54 33.71
C ALA A 348 -2.54 -8.55 32.21
N ILE A 349 -1.71 -7.99 31.34
CA ILE A 349 -1.98 -7.85 29.91
C ILE A 349 -2.26 -9.18 29.23
N PRO A 350 -1.48 -10.28 29.41
CA PRO A 350 -1.79 -11.57 28.80
C PRO A 350 -3.15 -12.13 29.20
N VAL A 351 -3.52 -11.97 30.46
CA VAL A 351 -4.81 -12.43 30.99
C VAL A 351 -5.97 -11.63 30.36
N LEU A 352 -5.80 -10.33 30.20
CA LEU A 352 -6.80 -9.46 29.57
C LEU A 352 -6.90 -9.72 28.07
N ALA A 353 -5.78 -9.96 27.39
CA ALA A 353 -5.76 -10.33 25.97
C ALA A 353 -6.49 -11.66 25.71
N ASP A 354 -6.25 -12.68 26.55
CA ASP A 354 -6.95 -13.96 26.47
C ASP A 354 -8.47 -13.78 26.71
N ARG A 355 -8.84 -13.05 27.74
CA ARG A 355 -10.27 -12.77 28.02
C ARG A 355 -10.95 -11.99 26.90
N ALA A 356 -10.25 -11.01 26.30
CA ALA A 356 -10.76 -10.27 25.15
C ALA A 356 -10.97 -11.18 23.94
N TRP A 357 -10.02 -12.07 23.68
CA TRP A 357 -10.13 -13.07 22.62
C TRP A 357 -11.30 -14.03 22.85
N GLN A 358 -11.47 -14.54 24.06
CA GLN A 358 -12.59 -15.40 24.42
C GLN A 358 -13.95 -14.69 24.31
N ALA A 359 -14.02 -13.41 24.69
CA ALA A 359 -15.23 -12.61 24.54
C ALA A 359 -15.66 -12.44 23.06
N ALA A 360 -14.68 -12.26 22.16
CA ALA A 360 -14.91 -12.23 20.73
C ALA A 360 -15.31 -13.62 20.20
N ALA A 361 -14.62 -14.68 20.63
CA ALA A 361 -14.88 -16.06 20.24
C ALA A 361 -16.27 -16.56 20.65
N ALA A 362 -16.81 -16.08 21.77
CA ALA A 362 -18.16 -16.44 22.22
C ALA A 362 -19.28 -16.07 21.22
N ARG A 363 -18.98 -15.20 20.24
CA ARG A 363 -19.92 -14.74 19.21
C ARG A 363 -19.63 -15.31 17.82
N ARG A 364 -18.66 -16.20 17.68
CA ARG A 364 -18.11 -16.67 16.39
C ARG A 364 -19.10 -17.37 15.47
N GLU A 365 -20.22 -17.88 16.00
CA GLU A 365 -21.22 -18.60 15.22
C GLU A 365 -22.18 -17.67 14.46
N THR A 366 -22.32 -16.42 14.88
CA THR A 366 -23.10 -15.41 14.15
C THR A 366 -22.47 -15.15 12.79
N PHE A 367 -23.26 -15.16 11.72
CA PHE A 367 -22.77 -14.83 10.38
C PHE A 367 -22.79 -13.31 10.20
N GLY A 368 -21.62 -12.67 10.46
CA GLY A 368 -21.50 -11.22 10.49
C GLY A 368 -20.09 -10.73 10.20
N GLU A 369 -19.94 -9.42 10.07
CA GLU A 369 -18.70 -8.76 9.71
C GLU A 369 -17.62 -8.86 10.82
N ALA A 370 -18.04 -8.69 12.08
CA ALA A 370 -17.12 -8.79 13.22
C ALA A 370 -16.58 -10.23 13.39
N GLN A 371 -17.44 -11.24 13.17
CA GLN A 371 -17.04 -12.64 13.26
C GLN A 371 -16.17 -13.06 12.07
N LEU A 372 -16.42 -12.52 10.87
CA LEU A 372 -15.53 -12.70 9.73
C LEU A 372 -14.11 -12.21 10.08
N ALA A 373 -14.00 -11.04 10.69
CA ALA A 373 -12.72 -10.49 11.12
C ALA A 373 -12.02 -11.39 12.16
N HIS A 374 -12.75 -11.90 13.15
CA HIS A 374 -12.24 -12.80 14.17
C HIS A 374 -11.77 -14.15 13.60
N ARG A 375 -12.50 -14.66 12.61
CA ARG A 375 -12.23 -15.96 11.97
C ARG A 375 -11.33 -15.87 10.74
N LEU A 376 -10.88 -14.70 10.37
CA LEU A 376 -10.21 -14.47 9.08
C LEU A 376 -9.04 -15.41 8.82
N ALA A 377 -8.28 -15.77 9.86
CA ALA A 377 -7.17 -16.71 9.76
C ALA A 377 -7.58 -18.11 9.24
N GLU A 378 -8.84 -18.54 9.48
CA GLU A 378 -9.38 -19.83 9.03
C GLU A 378 -9.58 -19.87 7.49
N PHE A 379 -9.69 -18.71 6.87
CA PHE A 379 -10.04 -18.56 5.45
C PHE A 379 -8.85 -18.18 4.55
N LEU A 380 -7.68 -17.94 5.15
CA LEU A 380 -6.49 -17.54 4.41
C LEU A 380 -5.96 -18.68 3.53
N PRO A 381 -5.55 -18.38 2.27
CA PRO A 381 -4.90 -19.38 1.44
C PRO A 381 -3.55 -19.78 2.01
N GLU A 382 -3.24 -21.07 1.94
CA GLU A 382 -1.92 -21.57 2.32
C GLU A 382 -0.83 -20.93 1.42
N GLN A 383 0.27 -20.48 2.01
CA GLN A 383 1.37 -19.78 1.32
C GLN A 383 0.92 -18.56 0.50
N GLY A 384 -0.24 -18.03 0.79
CA GLY A 384 -0.82 -16.88 0.12
C GLY A 384 -0.49 -15.54 0.76
N GLN A 385 -1.41 -14.60 0.55
CA GLN A 385 -1.33 -13.24 1.07
C GLN A 385 -2.71 -12.63 1.24
N LEU A 386 -2.81 -11.62 2.09
CA LEU A 386 -4.03 -10.89 2.40
C LEU A 386 -3.90 -9.42 1.98
N PHE A 387 -4.92 -8.90 1.31
CA PHE A 387 -5.11 -7.47 1.12
C PHE A 387 -6.34 -7.00 1.90
N LEU A 388 -6.16 -6.04 2.80
CA LEU A 388 -7.23 -5.46 3.61
C LEU A 388 -7.64 -4.10 3.09
N GLY A 389 -8.92 -3.93 2.84
CA GLY A 389 -9.54 -2.65 2.55
C GLY A 389 -9.60 -1.75 3.79
N ASN A 390 -9.81 -0.47 3.54
CA ASN A 390 -9.95 0.54 4.58
C ASN A 390 -11.36 0.57 5.22
N SER A 391 -11.67 1.61 5.96
CA SER A 391 -12.93 1.83 6.66
C SER A 391 -13.12 0.88 7.85
N LEU A 392 -14.28 0.21 7.97
CA LEU A 392 -14.60 -0.65 9.12
C LEU A 392 -13.81 -1.97 9.08
N VAL A 393 -13.65 -2.56 7.89
CA VAL A 393 -13.01 -3.87 7.70
C VAL A 393 -11.63 -3.96 8.37
N VAL A 394 -10.70 -3.06 8.04
CA VAL A 394 -9.34 -3.11 8.63
C VAL A 394 -9.36 -2.93 10.14
N ARG A 395 -10.29 -2.14 10.66
CA ARG A 395 -10.43 -1.90 12.11
C ARG A 395 -10.98 -3.10 12.86
N LEU A 396 -11.93 -3.80 12.26
CA LEU A 396 -12.43 -5.05 12.84
C LEU A 396 -11.36 -6.14 12.84
N VAL A 397 -10.60 -6.28 11.76
CA VAL A 397 -9.51 -7.26 11.70
C VAL A 397 -8.40 -6.90 12.70
N ASP A 398 -8.04 -5.63 12.84
CA ASP A 398 -7.06 -5.17 13.82
C ASP A 398 -7.51 -5.43 15.27
N ALA A 399 -8.80 -5.16 15.57
CA ALA A 399 -9.35 -5.27 16.92
C ALA A 399 -9.73 -6.70 17.33
N LEU A 400 -10.13 -7.55 16.40
CA LEU A 400 -10.74 -8.86 16.68
C LEU A 400 -10.01 -10.04 16.05
N GLY A 401 -9.18 -9.80 15.03
CA GLY A 401 -8.45 -10.85 14.32
C GLY A 401 -7.12 -11.20 14.99
N GLN A 402 -6.60 -12.36 14.65
CA GLN A 402 -5.21 -12.76 14.91
C GLN A 402 -4.69 -13.49 13.68
N LEU A 403 -3.80 -12.85 12.94
CA LEU A 403 -3.22 -13.40 11.72
C LEU A 403 -1.93 -14.16 12.05
N PRO A 404 -1.56 -15.19 11.27
CA PRO A 404 -0.32 -15.92 11.52
C PRO A 404 0.93 -15.02 11.42
N ALA A 405 1.89 -15.21 12.31
CA ALA A 405 3.16 -14.48 12.28
C ALA A 405 3.89 -14.72 10.95
N GLY A 406 4.30 -13.63 10.29
CA GLY A 406 4.97 -13.68 9.00
C GLY A 406 4.04 -13.98 7.81
N TYR A 407 2.72 -13.93 7.99
CA TYR A 407 1.78 -13.99 6.86
C TYR A 407 1.70 -12.63 6.18
N PRO A 408 1.92 -12.53 4.85
CA PRO A 408 1.94 -11.24 4.18
C PRO A 408 0.58 -10.54 4.17
N VAL A 409 0.53 -9.33 4.71
CA VAL A 409 -0.67 -8.47 4.76
C VAL A 409 -0.37 -7.12 4.14
N TYR A 410 -1.23 -6.69 3.22
CA TYR A 410 -1.12 -5.43 2.50
C TYR A 410 -2.37 -4.58 2.68
N SER A 411 -2.23 -3.26 2.63
CA SER A 411 -3.32 -2.29 2.65
C SER A 411 -2.81 -0.91 2.19
N ASN A 412 -3.71 -0.01 1.83
CA ASN A 412 -3.40 1.40 1.56
C ASN A 412 -3.69 2.23 2.81
N ARG A 413 -2.71 2.32 3.72
CA ARG A 413 -2.84 3.01 5.01
C ARG A 413 -2.05 4.30 5.13
N GLY A 414 -1.72 4.93 4.00
CA GLY A 414 -1.14 6.28 3.96
C GLY A 414 -2.23 7.34 4.13
N ALA A 415 -2.97 7.62 3.08
CA ALA A 415 -4.15 8.48 3.10
C ALA A 415 -5.41 7.76 3.58
N SER A 416 -5.39 6.42 3.57
CA SER A 416 -6.48 5.55 4.04
C SER A 416 -7.81 5.76 3.29
N GLY A 417 -7.75 6.11 2.00
CA GLY A 417 -8.91 6.23 1.12
C GLY A 417 -9.57 4.88 0.81
N ILE A 418 -10.78 4.92 0.28
CA ILE A 418 -11.50 3.71 -0.19
C ILE A 418 -11.37 3.53 -1.71
N ASP A 419 -10.73 4.48 -2.38
CA ASP A 419 -10.42 4.44 -3.81
C ASP A 419 -9.24 3.52 -4.12
N GLY A 420 -9.24 2.89 -5.29
CA GLY A 420 -8.13 2.11 -5.83
C GLY A 420 -7.74 0.85 -5.04
N LEU A 421 -8.55 0.38 -4.10
CA LEU A 421 -8.20 -0.76 -3.25
C LEU A 421 -8.14 -2.07 -4.05
N LEU A 422 -9.10 -2.30 -4.94
CA LEU A 422 -9.11 -3.48 -5.80
C LEU A 422 -7.96 -3.45 -6.79
N SER A 423 -7.69 -2.28 -7.37
CA SER A 423 -6.57 -2.07 -8.28
C SER A 423 -5.22 -2.33 -7.60
N THR A 424 -5.06 -1.87 -6.35
CA THR A 424 -3.85 -2.15 -5.55
C THR A 424 -3.72 -3.63 -5.24
N ALA A 425 -4.80 -4.30 -4.83
CA ALA A 425 -4.81 -5.75 -4.57
C ALA A 425 -4.42 -6.55 -5.83
N ALA A 426 -4.91 -6.15 -7.01
CA ALA A 426 -4.50 -6.75 -8.28
C ALA A 426 -2.99 -6.56 -8.54
N GLY A 427 -2.44 -5.38 -8.22
CA GLY A 427 -1.01 -5.10 -8.32
C GLY A 427 -0.17 -5.99 -7.40
N VAL A 428 -0.61 -6.14 -6.15
CA VAL A 428 0.02 -7.03 -5.16
C VAL A 428 0.07 -8.46 -5.68
N GLN A 429 -1.05 -8.98 -6.21
CA GLN A 429 -1.10 -10.33 -6.76
C GLN A 429 -0.17 -10.51 -7.97
N ARG A 430 -0.15 -9.54 -8.90
CA ARG A 430 0.72 -9.60 -10.08
C ARG A 430 2.20 -9.56 -9.75
N ALA A 431 2.58 -8.83 -8.69
CA ALA A 431 3.98 -8.75 -8.25
C ALA A 431 4.48 -10.06 -7.64
N THR A 432 3.62 -10.80 -6.96
CA THR A 432 4.00 -11.98 -6.16
C THR A 432 3.62 -13.31 -6.80
N ALA A 433 2.62 -13.31 -7.69
CA ALA A 433 1.98 -14.50 -8.25
C ALA A 433 1.48 -15.51 -7.17
N ARG A 434 1.09 -15.00 -5.98
CA ARG A 434 0.59 -15.82 -4.87
C ARG A 434 -0.93 -15.83 -4.82
N PRO A 435 -1.54 -16.90 -4.29
CA PRO A 435 -2.95 -16.90 -3.93
C PRO A 435 -3.26 -15.69 -3.04
N THR A 436 -4.28 -14.91 -3.41
CA THR A 436 -4.58 -13.63 -2.76
C THR A 436 -6.02 -13.60 -2.27
N LEU A 437 -6.21 -13.32 -0.99
CA LEU A 437 -7.48 -12.93 -0.42
C LEU A 437 -7.51 -11.40 -0.33
N ALA A 438 -8.47 -10.76 -0.99
CA ALA A 438 -8.77 -9.35 -0.81
C ALA A 438 -10.10 -9.19 -0.08
N LEU A 439 -10.10 -8.44 1.03
CA LEU A 439 -11.28 -8.21 1.87
C LEU A 439 -11.59 -6.72 1.90
N VAL A 440 -12.74 -6.32 1.36
CA VAL A 440 -13.17 -4.91 1.24
C VAL A 440 -14.66 -4.76 1.57
N GLY A 441 -15.08 -3.54 1.91
CA GLY A 441 -16.50 -3.19 2.02
C GLY A 441 -17.15 -2.91 0.66
N ASP A 442 -18.47 -2.89 0.63
CA ASP A 442 -19.30 -2.65 -0.56
C ASP A 442 -19.02 -1.29 -1.22
N LEU A 443 -18.95 -0.19 -0.47
CA LEU A 443 -18.63 1.12 -1.03
C LEU A 443 -17.21 1.17 -1.63
N SER A 444 -16.25 0.47 -1.04
CA SER A 444 -14.90 0.36 -1.60
C SER A 444 -14.90 -0.40 -2.92
N ALA A 445 -15.67 -1.49 -3.00
CA ALA A 445 -15.81 -2.26 -4.24
C ALA A 445 -16.52 -1.45 -5.33
N LEU A 446 -17.57 -0.70 -4.99
CA LEU A 446 -18.27 0.19 -5.93
C LEU A 446 -17.36 1.32 -6.41
N TYR A 447 -16.57 1.90 -5.52
CA TYR A 447 -15.69 3.02 -5.87
C TYR A 447 -14.61 2.63 -6.89
N ASP A 448 -14.13 1.39 -6.82
CA ASP A 448 -13.07 0.87 -7.71
C ASP A 448 -13.59 -0.26 -8.63
N LEU A 449 -14.84 -0.15 -9.08
CA LEU A 449 -15.52 -1.22 -9.81
C LEU A 449 -14.80 -1.59 -11.12
N ASN A 450 -14.20 -0.60 -11.81
CA ASN A 450 -13.44 -0.83 -13.03
C ASN A 450 -12.23 -1.76 -12.84
N ALA A 451 -11.72 -1.87 -11.62
CA ALA A 451 -10.62 -2.76 -11.29
C ALA A 451 -10.97 -4.25 -11.45
N LEU A 452 -12.26 -4.62 -11.50
CA LEU A 452 -12.67 -5.99 -11.82
C LEU A 452 -12.15 -6.44 -13.19
N ALA A 453 -11.92 -5.51 -14.13
CA ALA A 453 -11.26 -5.79 -15.40
C ALA A 453 -9.81 -6.31 -15.22
N LEU A 454 -9.09 -5.84 -14.20
CA LEU A 454 -7.73 -6.27 -13.88
C LEU A 454 -7.69 -7.71 -13.34
N LEU A 455 -8.77 -8.15 -12.69
CA LEU A 455 -8.87 -9.48 -12.10
C LEU A 455 -9.16 -10.58 -13.11
N ARG A 456 -9.49 -10.23 -14.35
CA ARG A 456 -9.65 -11.20 -15.45
C ARG A 456 -8.34 -11.91 -15.82
N GLN A 457 -7.21 -11.34 -15.47
CA GLN A 457 -5.87 -11.83 -15.83
C GLN A 457 -5.03 -12.01 -14.55
N VAL A 458 -5.37 -13.02 -13.76
CA VAL A 458 -4.61 -13.40 -12.58
C VAL A 458 -3.79 -14.65 -12.85
N SER A 459 -2.58 -14.72 -12.27
CA SER A 459 -1.65 -15.84 -12.43
C SER A 459 -1.78 -16.91 -11.34
N ALA A 460 -2.49 -16.59 -10.25
CA ALA A 460 -2.80 -17.46 -9.13
C ALA A 460 -4.24 -17.19 -8.67
N PRO A 461 -4.85 -18.06 -7.85
CA PRO A 461 -6.19 -17.83 -7.33
C PRO A 461 -6.31 -16.45 -6.65
N PHE A 462 -7.37 -15.72 -6.98
CA PHE A 462 -7.69 -14.44 -6.39
C PHE A 462 -9.12 -14.46 -5.86
N VAL A 463 -9.29 -14.32 -4.58
CA VAL A 463 -10.61 -14.23 -3.96
C VAL A 463 -10.85 -12.81 -3.48
N LEU A 464 -11.88 -12.17 -4.03
CA LEU A 464 -12.38 -10.89 -3.57
C LEU A 464 -13.59 -11.13 -2.68
N ILE A 465 -13.44 -10.95 -1.38
CA ILE A 465 -14.59 -10.91 -0.45
C ILE A 465 -15.06 -9.47 -0.33
N VAL A 466 -16.30 -9.24 -0.73
CA VAL A 466 -16.99 -7.97 -0.54
C VAL A 466 -17.97 -8.13 0.63
N VAL A 467 -17.68 -7.44 1.74
CA VAL A 467 -18.63 -7.35 2.86
C VAL A 467 -19.67 -6.30 2.51
N ASN A 468 -20.86 -6.77 2.18
CA ASN A 468 -22.00 -5.93 1.84
C ASN A 468 -22.85 -5.70 3.10
N ASN A 469 -22.50 -4.66 3.84
CA ASN A 469 -23.23 -4.16 5.00
C ASN A 469 -24.05 -2.90 4.65
N ASN A 470 -24.32 -2.68 3.35
CA ASN A 470 -25.16 -1.63 2.79
C ASN A 470 -24.70 -0.22 3.18
N GLY A 471 -23.39 0.08 3.01
CA GLY A 471 -22.89 1.45 3.10
C GLY A 471 -21.73 1.67 4.06
N GLY A 472 -21.51 2.92 4.43
CA GLY A 472 -20.37 3.37 5.25
C GLY A 472 -20.53 3.10 6.74
N GLN A 473 -20.63 1.86 7.17
CA GLN A 473 -20.97 1.50 8.55
C GLN A 473 -19.91 1.90 9.60
N ILE A 474 -18.71 2.27 9.19
CA ILE A 474 -17.72 2.90 10.08
C ILE A 474 -18.30 4.15 10.79
N PHE A 475 -19.18 4.88 10.11
CA PHE A 475 -19.80 6.09 10.64
C PHE A 475 -20.82 5.81 11.74
N SER A 476 -21.26 4.57 11.91
CA SER A 476 -22.06 4.14 13.06
C SER A 476 -21.28 4.19 14.38
N LEU A 477 -19.94 4.28 14.31
CA LEU A 477 -19.07 4.48 15.47
C LEU A 477 -18.93 5.95 15.87
N LEU A 478 -19.47 6.90 15.08
CA LEU A 478 -19.42 8.33 15.37
C LEU A 478 -20.64 8.79 16.17
N PRO A 479 -20.49 9.75 17.11
CA PRO A 479 -21.58 10.32 17.89
C PRO A 479 -22.36 11.37 17.09
N THR A 480 -22.72 11.05 15.84
CA THR A 480 -23.55 11.92 14.99
C THR A 480 -25.03 11.61 15.19
N PRO A 481 -25.95 12.58 15.03
CA PRO A 481 -27.39 12.32 15.06
C PRO A 481 -27.79 11.28 14.00
N GLN A 482 -28.77 10.44 14.31
CA GLN A 482 -29.09 9.27 13.47
C GLN A 482 -29.58 9.67 12.08
N ALA A 483 -30.45 10.66 11.98
CA ALA A 483 -31.03 11.07 10.69
C ALA A 483 -29.96 11.59 9.71
N GLU A 484 -29.06 12.45 10.19
CA GLU A 484 -27.94 12.99 9.40
C GLU A 484 -26.94 11.88 9.06
N ARG A 485 -26.69 10.94 9.97
CA ARG A 485 -25.81 9.80 9.72
C ARG A 485 -26.36 8.91 8.61
N GLU A 486 -27.63 8.56 8.64
CA GLU A 486 -28.27 7.76 7.60
C GLU A 486 -28.24 8.46 6.24
N GLN A 487 -28.54 9.76 6.22
CA GLN A 487 -28.62 10.53 4.97
C GLN A 487 -27.27 10.84 4.34
N PHE A 488 -26.26 11.23 5.14
CA PHE A 488 -25.04 11.84 4.62
C PHE A 488 -23.77 10.99 4.80
N TYR A 489 -23.79 9.96 5.63
CA TYR A 489 -22.60 9.18 5.97
C TYR A 489 -22.73 7.70 5.58
N LEU A 490 -23.83 7.05 5.92
CA LEU A 490 -24.00 5.62 5.62
C LEU A 490 -24.15 5.39 4.13
N MET A 491 -24.85 6.26 3.41
CA MET A 491 -24.99 6.21 1.96
C MET A 491 -25.41 4.82 1.44
N PRO A 492 -26.49 4.21 1.91
CA PRO A 492 -26.91 2.88 1.50
C PRO A 492 -27.20 2.83 0.00
N GLN A 493 -26.63 1.84 -0.69
CA GLN A 493 -26.75 1.71 -2.15
C GLN A 493 -27.77 0.65 -2.57
N ASN A 494 -28.08 -0.32 -1.72
CA ASN A 494 -29.01 -1.43 -1.99
C ASN A 494 -28.62 -2.21 -3.26
N VAL A 495 -27.34 -2.50 -3.46
CA VAL A 495 -26.81 -3.20 -4.64
C VAL A 495 -26.30 -4.57 -4.27
N HIS A 496 -26.24 -5.45 -5.28
CA HIS A 496 -25.55 -6.74 -5.24
C HIS A 496 -24.50 -6.78 -6.36
N PHE A 497 -23.48 -7.62 -6.17
CA PHE A 497 -22.31 -7.66 -7.06
C PHE A 497 -22.34 -8.78 -8.11
N ASP A 498 -23.42 -9.57 -8.17
CA ASP A 498 -23.62 -10.66 -9.15
C ASP A 498 -23.54 -10.16 -10.60
N HIS A 499 -24.24 -9.07 -10.92
CA HIS A 499 -24.19 -8.48 -12.25
C HIS A 499 -22.80 -7.88 -12.58
N ALA A 500 -22.12 -7.31 -11.59
CA ALA A 500 -20.75 -6.80 -11.79
C ALA A 500 -19.77 -7.96 -12.04
N ALA A 501 -19.86 -9.04 -11.28
CA ALA A 501 -19.05 -10.23 -11.50
C ALA A 501 -19.31 -10.82 -12.91
N ALA A 502 -20.57 -10.95 -13.33
CA ALA A 502 -20.95 -11.42 -14.65
C ALA A 502 -20.45 -10.51 -15.77
N MET A 503 -20.54 -9.18 -15.61
CA MET A 503 -20.05 -8.19 -16.57
C MET A 503 -18.57 -8.35 -16.87
N PHE A 504 -17.75 -8.66 -15.84
CA PHE A 504 -16.31 -8.86 -16.00
C PHE A 504 -15.90 -10.33 -16.14
N GLY A 505 -16.86 -11.28 -16.18
CA GLY A 505 -16.60 -12.71 -16.36
C GLY A 505 -15.90 -13.37 -15.18
N LEU A 506 -16.18 -12.91 -13.97
CA LEU A 506 -15.66 -13.48 -12.71
C LEU A 506 -16.63 -14.54 -12.17
N ALA A 507 -16.11 -15.57 -11.52
CA ALA A 507 -16.92 -16.47 -10.71
C ALA A 507 -17.55 -15.70 -9.53
N TYR A 508 -18.80 -16.05 -9.16
CA TYR A 508 -19.53 -15.36 -8.12
C TYR A 508 -20.20 -16.33 -7.16
N HIS A 509 -20.07 -16.02 -5.86
CA HIS A 509 -20.78 -16.73 -4.78
C HIS A 509 -21.36 -15.73 -3.77
N ARG A 510 -22.53 -16.08 -3.22
CA ARG A 510 -23.17 -15.31 -2.14
C ARG A 510 -23.61 -16.29 -1.03
N PRO A 511 -22.66 -16.76 -0.20
CA PRO A 511 -22.99 -17.63 0.91
C PRO A 511 -23.75 -16.89 2.01
N ASP A 512 -24.62 -17.60 2.71
CA ASP A 512 -25.42 -17.13 3.85
C ASP A 512 -25.02 -17.79 5.18
N SER A 513 -23.94 -18.57 5.15
CA SER A 513 -23.46 -19.33 6.29
C SER A 513 -21.95 -19.56 6.22
N TRP A 514 -21.32 -19.85 7.36
CA TRP A 514 -19.90 -20.18 7.42
C TRP A 514 -19.55 -21.42 6.61
N ALA A 515 -20.40 -22.44 6.61
CA ALA A 515 -20.22 -23.64 5.81
C ALA A 515 -20.27 -23.33 4.30
N GLY A 516 -21.21 -22.46 3.89
CA GLY A 516 -21.31 -21.98 2.51
C GLY A 516 -20.07 -21.20 2.09
N LEU A 517 -19.55 -20.30 2.95
CA LEU A 517 -18.31 -19.57 2.71
C LEU A 517 -17.10 -20.51 2.57
N ALA A 518 -16.94 -21.46 3.49
CA ALA A 518 -15.86 -22.43 3.42
C ALA A 518 -15.90 -23.26 2.13
N SER A 519 -17.10 -23.70 1.70
CA SER A 519 -17.28 -24.43 0.45
C SER A 519 -16.90 -23.60 -0.78
N ALA A 520 -17.31 -22.33 -0.84
CA ALA A 520 -16.97 -21.41 -1.92
C ALA A 520 -15.44 -21.17 -2.00
N LEU A 521 -14.78 -20.99 -0.86
CA LEU A 521 -13.33 -20.79 -0.78
C LEU A 521 -12.55 -22.03 -1.23
N VAL A 522 -12.95 -23.23 -0.83
CA VAL A 522 -12.30 -24.49 -1.29
C VAL A 522 -12.34 -24.59 -2.82
N GLY A 523 -13.44 -24.20 -3.44
CA GLY A 523 -13.55 -24.14 -4.91
C GLY A 523 -12.63 -23.09 -5.53
N ALA A 524 -12.66 -21.88 -4.96
CA ALA A 524 -11.92 -20.72 -5.47
C ALA A 524 -10.40 -20.90 -5.42
N TRP A 525 -9.86 -21.58 -4.40
CA TRP A 525 -8.41 -21.78 -4.27
C TRP A 525 -7.80 -22.82 -5.22
N ARG A 526 -8.63 -23.57 -5.98
CA ARG A 526 -8.16 -24.66 -6.85
C ARG A 526 -7.72 -24.20 -8.24
N THR A 527 -8.18 -23.04 -8.69
CA THR A 527 -7.96 -22.57 -10.06
C THR A 527 -7.35 -21.17 -10.08
N PRO A 528 -6.42 -20.86 -11.00
CA PRO A 528 -5.82 -19.53 -11.14
C PRO A 528 -6.81 -18.57 -11.82
N GLN A 529 -7.93 -18.28 -11.16
CA GLN A 529 -8.95 -17.35 -11.61
C GLN A 529 -9.40 -16.46 -10.44
N ALA A 530 -10.09 -15.38 -10.78
CA ALA A 530 -10.69 -14.51 -9.77
C ALA A 530 -12.11 -14.95 -9.45
N THR A 531 -12.42 -14.98 -8.15
CA THR A 531 -13.75 -15.27 -7.62
C THR A 531 -14.18 -14.12 -6.72
N LEU A 532 -15.36 -13.56 -6.99
CA LEU A 532 -16.01 -12.59 -6.13
C LEU A 532 -16.96 -13.32 -5.18
N ILE A 533 -16.77 -13.16 -3.88
CA ILE A 533 -17.65 -13.68 -2.84
C ILE A 533 -18.30 -12.49 -2.14
N GLU A 534 -19.60 -12.34 -2.27
CA GLU A 534 -20.37 -11.31 -1.61
C GLU A 534 -20.95 -11.83 -0.30
N LEU A 535 -20.59 -11.22 0.82
CA LEU A 535 -21.17 -11.51 2.13
C LEU A 535 -22.16 -10.42 2.50
N VAL A 536 -23.44 -10.71 2.34
CA VAL A 536 -24.52 -9.82 2.80
C VAL A 536 -24.74 -10.05 4.28
N VAL A 537 -24.46 -9.01 5.07
CA VAL A 537 -24.52 -9.06 6.54
C VAL A 537 -25.45 -7.97 7.08
N ASP A 538 -25.87 -8.12 8.34
CA ASP A 538 -26.62 -7.06 9.01
C ASP A 538 -25.78 -5.76 9.03
N PRO A 539 -26.34 -4.63 8.56
CA PRO A 539 -25.60 -3.37 8.45
C PRO A 539 -24.97 -2.88 9.75
N GLN A 540 -25.58 -3.16 10.89
CA GLN A 540 -25.14 -2.64 12.18
C GLN A 540 -24.29 -3.63 12.97
N GLU A 541 -24.24 -4.89 12.57
CA GLU A 541 -23.64 -5.98 13.34
C GLU A 541 -22.17 -5.69 13.69
N GLY A 542 -21.34 -5.35 12.71
CA GLY A 542 -19.92 -5.12 12.92
C GLY A 542 -19.62 -4.00 13.93
N ALA A 543 -20.26 -2.85 13.74
CA ALA A 543 -20.06 -1.69 14.61
C ALA A 543 -20.63 -1.94 16.02
N GLN A 544 -21.82 -2.54 16.13
CA GLN A 544 -22.45 -2.83 17.44
C GLN A 544 -21.64 -3.89 18.21
N THR A 545 -21.21 -4.96 17.57
CA THR A 545 -20.39 -5.99 18.20
C THR A 545 -19.08 -5.41 18.71
N LEU A 546 -18.40 -4.58 17.91
CA LEU A 546 -17.17 -3.90 18.36
C LEU A 546 -17.43 -3.02 19.59
N GLN A 547 -18.49 -2.20 19.59
CA GLN A 547 -18.84 -1.33 20.74
C GLN A 547 -19.15 -2.15 21.99
N GLN A 548 -19.89 -3.24 21.86
CA GLN A 548 -20.24 -4.12 22.99
C GLN A 548 -19.01 -4.80 23.58
N LEU A 549 -18.10 -5.31 22.74
CA LEU A 549 -16.85 -5.92 23.19
C LEU A 549 -15.92 -4.90 23.85
N LEU A 550 -15.84 -3.69 23.31
CA LEU A 550 -15.08 -2.59 23.92
C LEU A 550 -15.59 -2.24 25.33
N ALA A 551 -16.91 -2.18 25.51
CA ALA A 551 -17.54 -1.95 26.82
C ALA A 551 -17.32 -3.13 27.78
N GLN A 552 -17.49 -4.36 27.31
CA GLN A 552 -17.31 -5.57 28.12
C GLN A 552 -15.88 -5.71 28.62
N VAL A 553 -14.89 -5.59 27.73
CA VAL A 553 -13.46 -5.79 28.08
C VAL A 553 -12.93 -4.66 28.97
N SER A 554 -13.43 -3.43 28.84
CA SER A 554 -13.05 -2.33 29.72
C SER A 554 -13.43 -2.53 31.18
N GLN A 555 -14.37 -3.45 31.47
CA GLN A 555 -14.87 -3.72 32.83
C GLN A 555 -14.31 -5.02 33.44
N LEU A 556 -13.47 -5.76 32.72
CA LEU A 556 -12.79 -6.98 33.21
C LEU A 556 -11.68 -6.62 34.21
#